data_4d6fa04c6e75386062f742a8a772c3ac
#
_entry.id   4d6fa04c6e75386062f742a8a772c3ac
#
_cell.length_a   1.000
_cell.length_b   1.000
_cell.length_c   1.000
_cell.angle_alpha   90.00
_cell.angle_beta   90.00
_cell.angle_gamma   90.00
#
_symmetry.space_group_name_H-M   'P 1'
#
loop_
_entity.id
_entity.type
_entity.pdbx_description
1 polymer ?
#
loop_
_entity_poly.entity_id
_entity_poly.type
_entity_poly.pdbx_seq_one_letter_code
_entity_poly.pdbx_strand_id
1 'polypeptide(L)'
;INEALDLIKGGNWPNAANFNPASFVDGLFQTHLYDGNGGTQSIVNNIDLSGSGGLVWTKRRDSSSNGDHTLYDTVRGTGTGGRLRSNNNQQAYSPTDAVTAFNNNGFSIGADASINTNGAEYVSWTFRKQPKFFDVVEYSGSGESGQTINHSLGVAPGMVIVKDRSTTGNWYVYHRSLNSGEHLKLNSTAEVSTDSNYEIGKTTASATQFSIDTGSEIDASGNDYIAYFFAHNNDDGGFGESGDQDIIKCGSYTG
;
A
#
# COMPACT_ATOMS: atom_id res chain seq x y z
N ILE A 1 18.05 8.44 -21.90
CA ILE A 1 19.10 7.66 -22.60
C ILE A 1 20.41 8.46 -22.65
N ASN A 2 20.37 9.77 -22.91
CA ASN A 2 21.58 10.60 -23.00
C ASN A 2 22.26 10.78 -21.63
N GLU A 3 21.51 10.99 -20.55
CA GLU A 3 22.06 11.12 -19.20
C GLU A 3 22.75 9.84 -18.71
N ALA A 4 22.18 8.67 -19.00
CA ALA A 4 22.80 7.39 -18.67
C ALA A 4 24.11 7.18 -19.46
N LEU A 5 24.16 7.63 -20.72
CA LEU A 5 25.35 7.58 -21.56
C LEU A 5 26.46 8.55 -21.08
N ASP A 6 26.10 9.71 -20.56
CA ASP A 6 27.04 10.68 -20.04
C ASP A 6 27.64 10.24 -18.69
N LEU A 7 26.84 9.60 -17.83
CA LEU A 7 27.32 8.96 -16.61
C LEU A 7 28.31 7.82 -16.90
N ILE A 8 28.02 6.99 -17.90
CA ILE A 8 28.91 5.91 -18.32
C ILE A 8 30.22 6.47 -18.88
N LYS A 9 30.18 7.52 -19.69
CA LYS A 9 31.37 8.16 -20.29
C LYS A 9 32.22 8.92 -19.29
N GLY A 10 31.59 9.48 -18.27
CA GLY A 10 32.25 10.22 -17.18
C GLY A 10 32.88 9.32 -16.11
N GLY A 11 32.69 8.01 -16.17
CA GLY A 11 33.12 7.09 -15.10
C GLY A 11 32.35 7.24 -13.80
N ASN A 12 31.26 8.00 -13.81
CA ASN A 12 30.40 8.29 -12.66
C ASN A 12 29.17 7.37 -12.58
N TRP A 13 29.18 6.27 -13.34
CA TRP A 13 28.12 5.27 -13.16
C TRP A 13 28.19 4.74 -11.73
N PRO A 14 27.09 4.73 -10.99
CA PRO A 14 27.08 4.15 -9.65
C PRO A 14 27.69 2.75 -9.73
N ASN A 15 28.79 2.53 -9.01
CA ASN A 15 29.36 1.21 -8.89
C ASN A 15 28.24 0.27 -8.41
N ALA A 16 28.03 -0.86 -9.05
CA ALA A 16 27.00 -1.83 -8.69
C ALA A 16 27.02 -2.21 -7.19
N ALA A 17 28.19 -2.06 -6.55
CA ALA A 17 28.37 -2.25 -5.10
C ALA A 17 27.73 -1.13 -4.24
N ASN A 18 27.46 0.04 -4.81
CA ASN A 18 26.88 1.20 -4.10
C ASN A 18 25.46 1.55 -4.59
N PHE A 19 24.94 0.83 -5.59
CA PHE A 19 23.57 1.03 -6.05
C PHE A 19 22.59 0.53 -4.99
N ASN A 20 21.88 1.46 -4.36
CA ASN A 20 20.80 1.15 -3.44
C ASN A 20 19.44 1.35 -4.16
N PRO A 21 18.76 0.28 -4.59
CA PRO A 21 17.45 0.39 -5.24
C PRO A 21 16.41 1.12 -4.39
N ALA A 22 16.56 1.07 -3.07
CA ALA A 22 15.67 1.74 -2.12
C ALA A 22 15.83 3.28 -2.11
N SER A 23 16.81 3.82 -2.83
CA SER A 23 16.98 5.27 -3.00
C SER A 23 16.28 5.83 -4.24
N PHE A 24 15.74 4.97 -5.10
CA PHE A 24 15.12 5.38 -6.36
C PHE A 24 13.67 4.87 -6.44
N VAL A 25 12.80 5.65 -7.07
CA VAL A 25 11.38 5.30 -7.23
C VAL A 25 11.18 3.93 -7.88
N ASP A 26 12.01 3.56 -8.85
CA ASP A 26 11.93 2.29 -9.58
C ASP A 26 12.17 1.06 -8.69
N GLY A 27 12.88 1.22 -7.58
CA GLY A 27 13.07 0.18 -6.57
C GLY A 27 12.02 0.16 -5.46
N LEU A 28 11.11 1.15 -5.45
CA LEU A 28 10.13 1.36 -4.40
C LEU A 28 8.68 1.25 -4.88
N PHE A 29 8.41 1.68 -6.11
CA PHE A 29 7.10 1.65 -6.72
C PHE A 29 7.17 1.28 -8.19
N GLN A 30 6.31 0.34 -8.61
CA GLN A 30 6.15 -0.01 -10.01
C GLN A 30 4.68 -0.19 -10.39
N THR A 31 4.34 0.33 -11.55
CA THR A 31 3.13 -0.02 -12.29
C THR A 31 3.50 -1.03 -13.37
N HIS A 32 2.94 -2.23 -13.31
CA HIS A 32 3.25 -3.31 -14.25
C HIS A 32 1.99 -3.86 -14.89
N LEU A 33 2.02 -4.02 -16.21
CA LEU A 33 0.93 -4.63 -17.00
C LEU A 33 1.27 -6.10 -17.27
N TYR A 34 0.28 -6.98 -17.15
CA TYR A 34 0.45 -8.40 -17.47
C TYR A 34 -0.85 -9.02 -17.99
N ASP A 35 -0.69 -10.07 -18.75
CA ASP A 35 -1.80 -10.90 -19.22
C ASP A 35 -1.94 -12.13 -18.33
N GLY A 36 -3.17 -12.47 -17.96
CA GLY A 36 -3.46 -13.69 -17.21
C GLY A 36 -3.23 -14.93 -18.07
N ASN A 37 -2.69 -15.99 -17.47
CA ASN A 37 -2.45 -17.27 -18.13
C ASN A 37 -3.30 -18.43 -17.57
N GLY A 38 -4.11 -18.18 -16.53
CA GLY A 38 -4.96 -19.18 -15.87
C GLY A 38 -4.20 -20.24 -15.08
N GLY A 39 -2.89 -20.07 -14.88
CA GLY A 39 -2.04 -21.03 -14.18
C GLY A 39 -1.01 -20.34 -13.29
N THR A 40 0.08 -21.01 -12.97
CA THR A 40 1.17 -20.37 -12.21
C THR A 40 1.93 -19.38 -13.09
N GLN A 41 2.19 -18.19 -12.57
CA GLN A 41 2.91 -17.12 -13.25
C GLN A 41 3.74 -16.30 -12.28
N SER A 42 4.94 -15.87 -12.71
CA SER A 42 5.76 -14.91 -11.97
C SER A 42 5.69 -13.55 -12.66
N ILE A 43 5.31 -12.54 -11.90
CA ILE A 43 5.27 -11.15 -12.33
C ILE A 43 6.56 -10.48 -11.88
N VAL A 44 7.43 -10.20 -12.84
CA VAL A 44 8.74 -9.57 -12.59
C VAL A 44 8.61 -8.07 -12.84
N ASN A 45 8.69 -7.28 -11.78
CA ASN A 45 8.56 -5.83 -11.83
C ASN A 45 9.69 -5.10 -11.08
N ASN A 46 10.75 -5.83 -10.70
CA ASN A 46 11.96 -5.34 -10.04
C ASN A 46 11.75 -4.78 -8.62
N ILE A 47 10.61 -5.00 -8.00
CA ILE A 47 10.36 -4.62 -6.60
C ILE A 47 10.70 -5.81 -5.69
N ASP A 48 11.63 -5.60 -4.75
CA ASP A 48 11.95 -6.59 -3.72
C ASP A 48 10.90 -6.57 -2.60
N LEU A 49 10.01 -7.54 -2.64
CA LEU A 49 8.99 -7.77 -1.62
C LEU A 49 9.43 -8.80 -0.57
N SER A 50 10.40 -9.66 -0.89
CA SER A 50 10.85 -10.73 0.02
C SER A 50 11.76 -10.20 1.14
N GLY A 51 12.54 -9.14 0.87
CA GLY A 51 13.46 -8.55 1.83
C GLY A 51 12.78 -7.53 2.73
N SER A 52 12.23 -6.47 2.15
CA SER A 52 11.65 -5.35 2.92
C SER A 52 10.15 -5.47 3.14
N GLY A 53 9.47 -6.28 2.34
CA GLY A 53 8.03 -6.36 2.34
C GLY A 53 7.36 -5.25 1.54
N GLY A 54 6.01 -5.29 1.48
CA GLY A 54 5.25 -4.30 0.75
C GLY A 54 3.83 -4.72 0.41
N LEU A 55 3.25 -4.01 -0.55
CA LEU A 55 1.88 -4.17 -1.03
C LEU A 55 1.88 -4.47 -2.52
N VAL A 56 1.08 -5.43 -2.94
CA VAL A 56 0.67 -5.68 -4.32
C VAL A 56 -0.82 -5.35 -4.46
N TRP A 57 -1.14 -4.36 -5.26
CA TRP A 57 -2.50 -3.97 -5.59
C TRP A 57 -2.75 -4.29 -7.06
N THR A 58 -3.71 -5.17 -7.35
CA THR A 58 -4.01 -5.60 -8.72
C THR A 58 -5.40 -5.18 -9.16
N LYS A 59 -5.56 -5.00 -10.47
CA LYS A 59 -6.83 -4.66 -11.10
C LYS A 59 -6.90 -5.26 -12.51
N ARG A 60 -8.00 -5.94 -12.81
CA ARG A 60 -8.32 -6.34 -14.17
C ARG A 60 -8.71 -5.11 -14.99
N ARG A 61 -8.14 -4.93 -16.19
CA ARG A 61 -8.32 -3.76 -17.06
C ARG A 61 -9.36 -3.96 -18.14
N ASP A 62 -9.51 -5.18 -18.65
CA ASP A 62 -10.54 -5.51 -19.62
C ASP A 62 -11.94 -5.50 -18.96
N SER A 63 -12.95 -5.18 -19.73
CA SER A 63 -14.32 -4.94 -19.24
C SER A 63 -15.04 -6.24 -18.87
N SER A 64 -14.71 -6.86 -17.75
CA SER A 64 -15.43 -8.04 -17.30
C SER A 64 -15.98 -7.93 -15.88
N SER A 65 -16.86 -8.86 -15.55
CA SER A 65 -17.57 -8.92 -14.28
C SER A 65 -16.69 -9.18 -13.03
N ASN A 66 -15.43 -9.58 -13.19
CA ASN A 66 -14.50 -9.89 -12.10
C ASN A 66 -13.44 -8.79 -11.91
N GLY A 67 -13.85 -7.54 -12.02
CA GLY A 67 -12.93 -6.40 -12.02
C GLY A 67 -12.68 -5.76 -10.66
N ASP A 68 -12.70 -6.50 -9.55
CA ASP A 68 -12.35 -5.94 -8.25
C ASP A 68 -10.91 -5.44 -8.20
N HIS A 69 -10.69 -4.42 -7.38
CA HIS A 69 -9.35 -4.03 -6.93
C HIS A 69 -8.93 -4.95 -5.80
N THR A 70 -7.89 -5.75 -5.98
CA THR A 70 -7.44 -6.70 -4.97
C THR A 70 -6.08 -6.33 -4.40
N LEU A 71 -5.97 -6.42 -3.07
CA LEU A 71 -4.78 -6.05 -2.31
C LEU A 71 -4.22 -7.26 -1.56
N TYR A 72 -2.92 -7.46 -1.71
CA TYR A 72 -2.12 -8.46 -1.00
C TYR A 72 -0.89 -7.77 -0.43
N ASP A 73 -0.54 -8.06 0.81
CA ASP A 73 0.67 -7.50 1.42
C ASP A 73 1.45 -8.55 2.20
N THR A 74 2.71 -8.26 2.43
CA THR A 74 3.64 -9.19 3.07
C THR A 74 3.39 -9.39 4.56
N VAL A 75 2.63 -8.49 5.21
CA VAL A 75 2.30 -8.60 6.64
C VAL A 75 1.22 -9.66 6.84
N ARG A 76 0.19 -9.66 5.99
CA ARG A 76 -0.87 -10.68 6.00
C ARG A 76 -0.45 -11.99 5.33
N GLY A 77 0.61 -11.95 4.50
CA GLY A 77 1.10 -13.11 3.78
C GLY A 77 0.22 -13.54 2.59
N THR A 78 0.49 -14.75 2.09
CA THR A 78 -0.17 -15.33 0.92
C THR A 78 -1.29 -16.32 1.25
N GLY A 79 -1.47 -16.65 2.52
CA GLY A 79 -2.43 -17.66 2.98
C GLY A 79 -3.76 -17.08 3.45
N THR A 80 -4.17 -17.53 4.65
CA THR A 80 -5.43 -17.14 5.27
C THR A 80 -5.52 -15.62 5.44
N GLY A 81 -6.59 -15.02 4.92
CA GLY A 81 -6.79 -13.57 5.01
C GLY A 81 -5.93 -12.76 4.03
N GLY A 82 -5.27 -13.39 3.06
CA GLY A 82 -4.34 -12.72 2.15
C GLY A 82 -4.97 -11.71 1.19
N ARG A 83 -6.26 -11.80 0.85
CA ARG A 83 -6.92 -10.89 -0.09
C ARG A 83 -7.89 -9.93 0.56
N LEU A 84 -7.76 -8.66 0.23
CA LEU A 84 -8.76 -7.61 0.46
C LEU A 84 -9.19 -6.99 -0.87
N ARG A 85 -10.38 -6.34 -0.88
CA ARG A 85 -10.92 -5.64 -2.04
C ARG A 85 -11.25 -4.20 -1.66
N SER A 86 -10.55 -3.23 -2.27
CA SER A 86 -10.70 -1.82 -1.90
C SER A 86 -11.94 -1.14 -2.45
N ASN A 87 -12.62 -1.75 -3.40
CA ASN A 87 -13.86 -1.22 -4.00
C ASN A 87 -15.13 -1.73 -3.33
N ASN A 88 -15.03 -2.51 -2.27
CA ASN A 88 -16.17 -2.99 -1.50
C ASN A 88 -15.85 -3.10 -0.01
N ASN A 89 -16.84 -3.49 0.79
CA ASN A 89 -16.73 -3.55 2.26
C ASN A 89 -16.46 -4.97 2.81
N GLN A 90 -16.21 -5.96 1.96
CA GLN A 90 -16.01 -7.34 2.42
C GLN A 90 -14.79 -7.47 3.35
N GLN A 91 -14.89 -8.41 4.28
CA GLN A 91 -13.77 -8.84 5.11
C GLN A 91 -12.68 -9.54 4.29
N ALA A 92 -11.56 -9.85 4.94
CA ALA A 92 -10.47 -10.59 4.30
C ALA A 92 -10.92 -11.97 3.81
N TYR A 93 -10.40 -12.38 2.67
CA TYR A 93 -10.68 -13.65 2.03
C TYR A 93 -9.40 -14.42 1.79
N SER A 94 -9.47 -15.75 1.83
CA SER A 94 -8.32 -16.66 1.77
C SER A 94 -8.31 -17.48 0.49
N PRO A 95 -7.98 -16.90 -0.68
CA PRO A 95 -7.77 -17.70 -1.88
C PRO A 95 -6.48 -18.51 -1.73
N THR A 96 -6.50 -19.77 -2.13
CA THR A 96 -5.33 -20.66 -2.00
C THR A 96 -4.31 -20.50 -3.11
N ASP A 97 -4.71 -19.87 -4.23
CA ASP A 97 -3.97 -19.81 -5.48
C ASP A 97 -3.96 -18.40 -6.14
N ALA A 98 -4.13 -17.36 -5.33
CA ALA A 98 -3.98 -15.98 -5.78
C ALA A 98 -2.50 -15.55 -5.78
N VAL A 99 -2.07 -14.60 -4.94
CA VAL A 99 -0.64 -14.36 -4.73
C VAL A 99 -0.05 -15.52 -3.94
N THR A 100 0.90 -16.23 -4.52
CA THR A 100 1.50 -17.45 -3.97
C THR A 100 2.88 -17.22 -3.37
N ALA A 101 3.59 -16.15 -3.78
CA ALA A 101 4.86 -15.74 -3.20
C ALA A 101 5.12 -14.25 -3.42
N PHE A 102 5.82 -13.64 -2.46
CA PHE A 102 6.46 -12.34 -2.58
C PHE A 102 7.95 -12.56 -2.86
N ASN A 103 8.44 -12.08 -4.00
CA ASN A 103 9.77 -12.35 -4.51
C ASN A 103 10.71 -11.15 -4.33
N ASN A 104 11.99 -11.36 -4.55
CA ASN A 104 13.01 -10.29 -4.53
C ASN A 104 12.98 -9.38 -5.77
N ASN A 105 12.12 -9.69 -6.73
CA ASN A 105 11.97 -8.94 -7.99
C ASN A 105 10.52 -8.86 -8.46
N GLY A 106 9.54 -9.02 -7.57
CA GLY A 106 8.12 -9.01 -7.86
C GLY A 106 7.30 -9.99 -7.02
N PHE A 107 6.37 -10.70 -7.65
CA PHE A 107 5.49 -11.65 -6.95
C PHE A 107 5.07 -12.80 -7.88
N SER A 108 4.65 -13.91 -7.29
CA SER A 108 4.09 -15.05 -8.03
C SER A 108 2.59 -15.18 -7.78
N ILE A 109 1.86 -15.60 -8.80
CA ILE A 109 0.42 -15.83 -8.76
C ILE A 109 0.08 -17.23 -9.25
N GLY A 110 -1.03 -17.78 -8.76
CA GLY A 110 -1.62 -19.03 -9.22
C GLY A 110 -2.81 -18.82 -10.16
N ALA A 111 -3.76 -19.74 -10.14
CA ALA A 111 -4.88 -19.79 -11.08
C ALA A 111 -6.12 -18.97 -10.66
N ASP A 112 -6.06 -18.17 -9.57
CA ASP A 112 -7.21 -17.38 -9.10
C ASP A 112 -7.72 -16.43 -10.18
N ALA A 113 -9.00 -16.59 -10.54
CA ALA A 113 -9.62 -15.85 -11.64
C ALA A 113 -9.73 -14.33 -11.39
N SER A 114 -9.61 -13.87 -10.14
CA SER A 114 -9.63 -12.44 -9.82
C SER A 114 -8.38 -11.71 -10.33
N ILE A 115 -7.26 -12.42 -10.43
CA ILE A 115 -5.96 -11.82 -10.78
C ILE A 115 -5.23 -12.53 -11.91
N ASN A 116 -5.72 -13.68 -12.41
CA ASN A 116 -5.02 -14.46 -13.43
C ASN A 116 -5.93 -15.27 -14.38
N THR A 117 -7.10 -14.76 -14.74
CA THR A 117 -7.93 -15.39 -15.79
C THR A 117 -7.17 -15.42 -17.11
N ASN A 118 -7.13 -16.59 -17.76
CA ASN A 118 -6.45 -16.76 -19.05
C ASN A 118 -6.94 -15.76 -20.11
N GLY A 119 -6.00 -15.02 -20.70
CA GLY A 119 -6.26 -14.04 -21.75
C GLY A 119 -6.86 -12.71 -21.25
N ALA A 120 -7.04 -12.52 -19.95
CA ALA A 120 -7.50 -11.27 -19.37
C ALA A 120 -6.31 -10.32 -19.10
N GLU A 121 -6.52 -9.02 -19.24
CA GLU A 121 -5.51 -7.98 -19.03
C GLU A 121 -5.57 -7.41 -17.61
N TYR A 122 -4.41 -7.27 -16.99
CA TYR A 122 -4.26 -6.76 -15.63
C TYR A 122 -3.25 -5.63 -15.54
N VAL A 123 -3.37 -4.88 -14.44
CA VAL A 123 -2.35 -3.97 -13.93
C VAL A 123 -2.05 -4.32 -12.48
N SER A 124 -0.79 -4.20 -12.08
CA SER A 124 -0.39 -4.20 -10.68
C SER A 124 0.32 -2.90 -10.33
N TRP A 125 0.02 -2.37 -9.14
CA TRP A 125 0.78 -1.34 -8.46
C TRP A 125 1.46 -1.98 -7.27
N THR A 126 2.77 -1.95 -7.26
CA THR A 126 3.57 -2.60 -6.22
C THR A 126 4.32 -1.55 -5.42
N PHE A 127 4.12 -1.55 -4.09
CA PHE A 127 4.77 -0.64 -3.16
C PHE A 127 5.69 -1.44 -2.24
N ARG A 128 6.97 -1.09 -2.19
CA ARG A 128 7.91 -1.63 -1.23
C ARG A 128 7.87 -0.83 0.08
N LYS A 129 7.95 -1.52 1.22
CA LYS A 129 8.15 -0.83 2.50
C LYS A 129 9.49 -0.11 2.51
N GLN A 130 9.45 1.18 2.81
CA GLN A 130 10.62 2.05 2.93
C GLN A 130 10.28 3.25 3.81
N PRO A 131 11.12 3.62 4.79
CA PRO A 131 10.98 4.89 5.50
C PRO A 131 10.85 6.07 4.53
N LYS A 132 10.02 7.04 4.91
CA LYS A 132 9.67 8.24 4.14
C LYS A 132 8.93 7.97 2.81
N PHE A 133 8.46 6.73 2.60
CA PHE A 133 7.69 6.36 1.42
C PHE A 133 6.42 5.61 1.78
N PHE A 134 6.52 4.34 2.22
CA PHE A 134 5.39 3.46 2.45
C PHE A 134 5.65 2.49 3.60
N ASP A 135 4.64 2.26 4.43
CA ASP A 135 4.64 1.18 5.44
C ASP A 135 3.28 0.48 5.47
N VAL A 136 3.28 -0.75 5.93
CA VAL A 136 2.06 -1.53 6.18
C VAL A 136 2.17 -2.22 7.52
N VAL A 137 1.11 -2.09 8.33
CA VAL A 137 1.07 -2.55 9.72
C VAL A 137 -0.26 -3.25 10.00
N GLU A 138 -0.19 -4.43 10.61
CA GLU A 138 -1.34 -5.11 11.21
C GLU A 138 -1.47 -4.72 12.68
N TYR A 139 -2.70 -4.56 13.16
CA TYR A 139 -2.99 -4.33 14.57
C TYR A 139 -4.29 -5.00 14.99
N SER A 140 -4.43 -5.32 16.26
CA SER A 140 -5.68 -5.80 16.85
C SER A 140 -6.40 -4.64 17.51
N GLY A 141 -7.71 -4.57 17.32
CA GLY A 141 -8.54 -3.56 17.94
C GLY A 141 -8.58 -3.71 19.45
N SER A 142 -8.49 -2.59 20.15
CA SER A 142 -8.59 -2.52 21.62
C SER A 142 -10.02 -2.28 22.08
N GLY A 143 -10.81 -1.57 21.29
CA GLY A 143 -12.11 -1.02 21.68
C GLY A 143 -11.99 0.20 22.60
N GLU A 144 -10.79 0.73 22.80
CA GLU A 144 -10.49 1.85 23.69
C GLU A 144 -10.15 3.11 22.89
N SER A 145 -10.61 4.26 23.34
CA SER A 145 -10.31 5.54 22.69
C SER A 145 -8.82 5.86 22.73
N GLY A 146 -8.28 6.30 21.61
CA GLY A 146 -6.89 6.76 21.50
C GLY A 146 -5.87 5.65 21.41
N GLN A 147 -6.25 4.46 20.95
CA GLN A 147 -5.28 3.41 20.63
C GLN A 147 -4.19 3.96 19.69
N THR A 148 -2.95 3.62 19.95
CA THR A 148 -1.80 4.06 19.17
C THR A 148 -1.22 2.90 18.38
N ILE A 149 -1.11 3.08 17.07
CA ILE A 149 -0.48 2.13 16.14
C ILE A 149 0.95 2.60 15.88
N ASN A 150 1.91 1.73 16.17
CA ASN A 150 3.32 1.98 15.85
C ASN A 150 3.58 1.66 14.38
N HIS A 151 4.36 2.51 13.70
CA HIS A 151 4.78 2.31 12.32
C HIS A 151 6.24 2.72 12.11
N SER A 152 6.83 2.30 11.00
CA SER A 152 8.23 2.54 10.65
C SER A 152 8.40 3.54 9.51
N LEU A 153 7.39 4.38 9.27
CA LEU A 153 7.43 5.36 8.17
C LEU A 153 8.55 6.42 8.36
N GLY A 154 8.93 6.71 9.60
CA GLY A 154 10.02 7.65 9.92
C GLY A 154 9.67 9.13 9.73
N VAL A 155 8.47 9.42 9.24
CA VAL A 155 7.85 10.75 9.10
C VAL A 155 6.36 10.67 9.41
N ALA A 156 5.73 11.80 9.72
CA ALA A 156 4.28 11.83 9.87
C ALA A 156 3.61 11.42 8.54
N PRO A 157 2.60 10.54 8.58
CA PRO A 157 1.95 10.08 7.36
C PRO A 157 1.18 11.21 6.67
N GLY A 158 1.24 11.23 5.34
CA GLY A 158 0.40 12.10 4.51
C GLY A 158 -0.98 11.53 4.28
N MET A 159 -1.08 10.19 4.19
CA MET A 159 -2.33 9.44 4.05
C MET A 159 -2.20 8.10 4.77
N VAL A 160 -3.29 7.68 5.42
CA VAL A 160 -3.40 6.33 5.99
C VAL A 160 -4.72 5.71 5.56
N ILE A 161 -4.69 4.46 5.14
CA ILE A 161 -5.88 3.69 4.78
C ILE A 161 -6.01 2.52 5.75
N VAL A 162 -7.15 2.42 6.44
CA VAL A 162 -7.43 1.39 7.45
C VAL A 162 -8.57 0.48 6.99
N LYS A 163 -8.43 -0.82 7.21
CA LYS A 163 -9.46 -1.82 6.91
C LYS A 163 -9.56 -2.87 8.01
N ASP A 164 -10.79 -3.10 8.48
CA ASP A 164 -11.15 -4.28 9.27
C ASP A 164 -11.04 -5.54 8.41
N ARG A 165 -10.24 -6.51 8.86
CA ARG A 165 -10.02 -7.79 8.19
C ARG A 165 -10.97 -8.88 8.66
N SER A 166 -11.45 -8.76 9.88
CA SER A 166 -12.25 -9.79 10.58
C SER A 166 -13.71 -9.72 10.21
N THR A 167 -14.22 -8.53 9.90
CA THR A 167 -15.64 -8.30 9.59
C THR A 167 -15.84 -7.43 8.35
N THR A 168 -17.08 -7.39 7.89
CA THR A 168 -17.50 -6.48 6.83
C THR A 168 -17.51 -5.05 7.37
N GLY A 169 -16.83 -4.15 6.68
CA GLY A 169 -16.71 -2.73 7.07
C GLY A 169 -16.09 -1.88 5.97
N ASN A 170 -16.21 -0.58 6.10
CA ASN A 170 -15.65 0.35 5.13
C ASN A 170 -14.12 0.44 5.22
N TRP A 171 -13.53 1.02 4.20
CA TRP A 171 -12.14 1.43 4.16
C TRP A 171 -12.03 2.88 4.60
N TYR A 172 -11.48 3.13 5.76
CA TYR A 172 -11.33 4.47 6.32
C TYR A 172 -10.02 5.12 5.87
N VAL A 173 -10.09 6.39 5.50
CA VAL A 173 -8.94 7.14 4.99
C VAL A 173 -8.73 8.40 5.81
N TYR A 174 -7.55 8.48 6.41
CA TYR A 174 -6.96 9.73 6.90
C TYR A 174 -6.19 10.40 5.76
N HIS A 175 -6.27 11.72 5.67
CA HIS A 175 -5.43 12.52 4.80
C HIS A 175 -5.03 13.81 5.52
N ARG A 176 -3.78 14.21 5.40
CA ARG A 176 -3.20 15.39 6.10
C ARG A 176 -3.89 16.71 5.81
N SER A 177 -4.63 16.82 4.70
CA SER A 177 -5.39 18.02 4.32
C SER A 177 -6.81 18.04 4.86
N LEU A 178 -7.26 16.99 5.55
CA LEU A 178 -8.53 16.97 6.26
C LEU A 178 -8.37 17.69 7.61
N ASN A 179 -9.48 18.21 8.12
CA ASN A 179 -9.49 18.75 9.47
C ASN A 179 -9.41 17.61 10.51
N SER A 180 -9.04 17.98 11.73
CA SER A 180 -9.00 17.00 12.83
C SER A 180 -10.36 16.35 13.04
N GLY A 181 -10.41 15.01 13.07
CA GLY A 181 -11.61 14.21 13.21
C GLY A 181 -12.38 13.93 11.91
N GLU A 182 -11.95 14.52 10.79
CA GLU A 182 -12.50 14.18 9.48
C GLU A 182 -11.87 12.92 8.90
N HIS A 183 -12.68 12.17 8.14
CA HIS A 183 -12.21 11.01 7.38
C HIS A 183 -12.97 10.84 6.07
N LEU A 184 -12.39 10.08 5.16
CA LEU A 184 -13.04 9.62 3.92
C LEU A 184 -13.24 8.10 3.96
N LYS A 185 -14.08 7.59 3.05
CA LYS A 185 -14.28 6.16 2.80
C LYS A 185 -13.87 5.83 1.38
N LEU A 186 -12.81 5.04 1.20
CA LEU A 186 -12.24 4.70 -0.12
C LEU A 186 -13.24 3.95 -1.02
N ASN A 187 -14.10 3.13 -0.43
CA ASN A 187 -15.10 2.31 -1.12
C ASN A 187 -16.48 2.98 -1.23
N SER A 188 -16.56 4.29 -1.07
CA SER A 188 -17.82 5.05 -1.07
C SER A 188 -17.68 6.34 -1.88
N THR A 189 -18.79 6.84 -2.39
CA THR A 189 -18.92 8.17 -2.99
C THR A 189 -19.38 9.23 -1.99
N ALA A 190 -19.46 8.88 -0.70
CA ALA A 190 -19.81 9.82 0.36
C ALA A 190 -18.76 10.92 0.48
N GLU A 191 -19.21 12.12 0.81
CA GLU A 191 -18.36 13.24 1.17
C GLU A 191 -17.56 12.98 2.46
N VAL A 192 -16.68 13.91 2.83
CA VAL A 192 -15.97 13.92 4.11
C VAL A 192 -16.95 13.74 5.27
N SER A 193 -16.63 12.83 6.17
CA SER A 193 -17.39 12.54 7.38
C SER A 193 -16.70 13.13 8.61
N THR A 194 -17.49 13.63 9.54
CA THR A 194 -17.06 14.14 10.85
C THR A 194 -17.55 13.27 12.00
N ASP A 195 -17.87 11.99 11.74
CA ASP A 195 -18.31 11.06 12.78
C ASP A 195 -17.21 10.80 13.79
N SER A 196 -17.39 11.31 15.00
CA SER A 196 -16.39 11.24 16.08
C SER A 196 -16.07 9.82 16.57
N ASN A 197 -16.86 8.82 16.18
CA ASN A 197 -16.55 7.42 16.50
C ASN A 197 -15.49 6.82 15.56
N TYR A 198 -15.19 7.49 14.45
CA TYR A 198 -14.26 6.98 13.42
C TYR A 198 -13.10 7.93 13.16
N GLU A 199 -12.61 8.58 14.21
CA GLU A 199 -11.49 9.51 14.10
C GLU A 199 -10.17 8.74 13.99
N ILE A 200 -9.43 9.00 12.90
CA ILE A 200 -8.13 8.42 12.64
C ILE A 200 -7.09 9.54 12.52
N GLY A 201 -5.94 9.40 13.22
CA GLY A 201 -4.87 10.37 13.22
C GLY A 201 -5.17 11.68 13.96
N LYS A 202 -6.25 11.76 14.72
CA LYS A 202 -6.69 12.98 15.40
C LYS A 202 -5.75 13.47 16.48
N THR A 203 -5.33 12.57 17.37
CA THR A 203 -4.51 12.93 18.53
C THR A 203 -3.02 12.74 18.26
N THR A 204 -2.65 11.80 17.43
CA THR A 204 -1.27 11.49 17.11
C THR A 204 -1.14 11.06 15.65
N ALA A 205 -0.37 11.84 14.88
CA ALA A 205 0.12 11.47 13.56
C ALA A 205 1.59 11.91 13.50
N SER A 206 2.48 11.08 14.05
CA SER A 206 3.92 11.38 14.21
C SER A 206 4.77 10.54 13.26
N ALA A 207 6.09 10.62 13.41
CA ALA A 207 7.04 9.84 12.62
C ALA A 207 6.97 8.32 12.88
N THR A 208 6.43 7.90 14.03
CA THR A 208 6.45 6.50 14.48
C THR A 208 5.13 6.00 15.04
N GLN A 209 4.16 6.89 15.25
CA GLN A 209 2.90 6.56 15.90
C GLN A 209 1.72 7.26 15.22
N PHE A 210 0.60 6.55 15.17
CA PHE A 210 -0.65 7.02 14.60
C PHE A 210 -1.81 6.60 15.51
N SER A 211 -2.69 7.54 15.88
CA SER A 211 -3.82 7.25 16.76
C SER A 211 -5.07 6.87 15.98
N ILE A 212 -5.88 5.99 16.57
CA ILE A 212 -7.23 5.64 16.14
C ILE A 212 -8.20 5.74 17.32
N ASP A 213 -9.46 5.99 17.04
CA ASP A 213 -10.52 6.06 18.06
C ASP A 213 -11.40 4.79 18.05
N THR A 214 -12.41 4.73 18.89
CA THR A 214 -13.21 3.54 19.26
C THR A 214 -14.16 3.00 18.18
N GLY A 215 -14.15 3.51 16.97
CA GLY A 215 -15.07 3.09 15.91
C GLY A 215 -15.06 1.59 15.63
N SER A 216 -16.20 0.95 15.61
CA SER A 216 -16.32 -0.51 15.44
C SER A 216 -15.70 -1.05 14.14
N GLU A 217 -15.55 -0.21 13.12
CA GLU A 217 -14.92 -0.58 11.85
C GLU A 217 -13.41 -0.24 11.79
N ILE A 218 -12.85 0.40 12.85
CA ILE A 218 -11.43 0.75 12.93
C ILE A 218 -10.74 0.25 14.20
N ASP A 219 -11.47 -0.04 15.29
CA ASP A 219 -10.89 -0.44 16.58
C ASP A 219 -11.80 -1.33 17.43
N ALA A 220 -12.67 -2.17 16.87
CA ALA A 220 -13.46 -3.11 17.68
C ALA A 220 -12.54 -4.13 18.38
N SER A 221 -12.74 -4.31 19.69
CA SER A 221 -11.98 -5.30 20.47
C SER A 221 -12.12 -6.70 19.90
N GLY A 222 -10.98 -7.36 19.65
CA GLY A 222 -10.90 -8.72 19.13
C GLY A 222 -10.93 -8.84 17.59
N ASN A 223 -11.08 -7.73 16.86
CA ASN A 223 -10.93 -7.71 15.42
C ASN A 223 -9.47 -7.39 15.03
N ASP A 224 -9.05 -7.91 13.88
CA ASP A 224 -7.76 -7.60 13.28
C ASP A 224 -7.92 -6.60 12.13
N TYR A 225 -6.98 -5.68 12.05
CA TYR A 225 -6.97 -4.58 11.09
C TYR A 225 -5.66 -4.53 10.31
N ILE A 226 -5.72 -3.90 9.15
CA ILE A 226 -4.54 -3.53 8.38
C ILE A 226 -4.55 -2.03 8.14
N ALA A 227 -3.40 -1.39 8.30
CA ALA A 227 -3.18 0.02 8.02
C ALA A 227 -2.05 0.19 6.99
N TYR A 228 -2.32 0.93 5.91
CA TYR A 228 -1.36 1.31 4.87
C TYR A 228 -1.00 2.76 5.05
N PHE A 229 0.27 3.04 5.32
CA PHE A 229 0.82 4.36 5.58
C PHE A 229 1.58 4.88 4.37
N PHE A 230 1.20 6.05 3.88
CA PHE A 230 1.87 6.75 2.80
C PHE A 230 2.49 8.03 3.34
N ALA A 231 3.76 8.25 3.05
CA ALA A 231 4.46 9.46 3.44
C ALA A 231 3.97 10.68 2.65
N HIS A 232 4.40 11.85 3.08
CA HIS A 232 4.35 13.08 2.29
C HIS A 232 5.72 13.74 2.41
N ASN A 233 6.44 13.78 1.31
CA ASN A 233 7.71 14.48 1.27
C ASN A 233 7.49 15.98 0.97
N ASN A 234 8.28 16.81 1.60
CA ASN A 234 8.26 18.26 1.42
C ASN A 234 9.69 18.81 1.55
N ASP A 235 10.51 18.49 0.56
CA ASP A 235 11.96 18.74 0.49
C ASP A 235 12.75 17.97 1.56
N ASP A 236 12.19 16.87 2.09
CA ASP A 236 12.76 16.02 3.14
C ASP A 236 12.73 14.52 2.81
N GLY A 237 12.40 14.15 1.58
CA GLY A 237 12.29 12.75 1.12
C GLY A 237 13.58 11.98 1.32
N GLY A 238 14.70 12.55 0.90
CA GLY A 238 16.01 11.95 1.05
C GLY A 238 16.27 10.81 0.07
N PHE A 239 15.60 10.83 -1.09
CA PHE A 239 15.75 9.86 -2.18
C PHE A 239 16.64 10.40 -3.29
N GLY A 240 16.93 9.55 -4.29
CA GLY A 240 17.84 9.87 -5.38
C GLY A 240 19.31 9.70 -5.01
N GLU A 241 20.17 9.94 -5.97
CA GLU A 241 21.61 9.77 -5.82
C GLU A 241 22.21 10.76 -4.80
N SER A 242 21.72 11.99 -4.78
CA SER A 242 22.15 13.05 -3.86
C SER A 242 21.40 13.06 -2.54
N GLY A 243 20.34 12.22 -2.39
CA GLY A 243 19.51 12.19 -1.19
C GLY A 243 18.64 13.44 -1.00
N ASP A 244 18.31 14.14 -2.08
CA ASP A 244 17.57 15.42 -2.09
C ASP A 244 16.21 15.33 -2.82
N GLN A 245 15.79 14.13 -3.25
CA GLN A 245 14.57 13.96 -4.03
C GLN A 245 13.37 13.59 -3.16
N ASP A 246 12.23 14.18 -3.48
CA ASP A 246 10.90 13.77 -3.04
C ASP A 246 10.29 12.80 -4.04
N ILE A 247 9.71 11.69 -3.57
CA ILE A 247 9.10 10.68 -4.46
C ILE A 247 7.61 10.48 -4.20
N ILE A 248 7.06 11.02 -3.11
CA ILE A 248 5.65 10.89 -2.77
C ILE A 248 5.11 12.18 -2.16
N LYS A 249 3.98 12.65 -2.69
CA LYS A 249 3.23 13.78 -2.14
C LYS A 249 1.75 13.44 -2.01
N CYS A 250 1.18 13.73 -0.84
CA CYS A 250 -0.25 13.69 -0.59
C CYS A 250 -0.77 15.13 -0.63
N GLY A 251 -1.65 15.42 -1.56
CA GLY A 251 -2.18 16.77 -1.79
C GLY A 251 -3.69 16.78 -1.99
N SER A 252 -4.26 17.97 -2.03
CA SER A 252 -5.67 18.23 -2.34
C SER A 252 -5.79 19.26 -3.46
N TYR A 253 -6.88 19.23 -4.16
CA TYR A 253 -7.24 20.25 -5.16
C TYR A 253 -8.72 20.59 -5.04
N THR A 254 -9.09 21.77 -5.51
CA THR A 254 -10.50 22.18 -5.64
C THR A 254 -10.93 21.96 -7.08
N GLY A 255 -12.06 21.26 -7.27
CA GLY A 255 -12.69 21.02 -8.57
C GLY A 255 -13.59 22.20 -8.99
#